data_8559518dbfa77a5c40643219fe482f25
#
_entry.id   8559518dbfa77a5c40643219fe482f25
#
_cell.length_a   1.000
_cell.length_b   1.000
_cell.length_c   1.000
_cell.angle_alpha   90.00
_cell.angle_beta   90.00
_cell.angle_gamma   90.00
#
_symmetry.space_group_name_H-M   'P 1'
#
loop_
_entity.id
_entity.type
_entity.pdbx_description
1 polymer ?
#
loop_
_entity_poly.entity_id
_entity_poly.type
_entity_poly.pdbx_seq_one_letter_code
_entity_poly.pdbx_strand_id
1 'polypeptide(L)'
;MPRSRFACCPMKRFEPSFLDKLFDDEPHVPAPAAMRQLSLEELKNTVARDVEAILNTRIALTEEDLAELPECQRSVLTYGLNDFAGLSLASHYDRTFICKSIQQAIARHEPRLQQVQVAFELNEQSTNALYFAIQALLVVHPAEEPVTFDAMLQPSTLQYSVTRSRAAKV
;
A
#
# COMPACT_ATOMS: atom_id res chain seq x y z
N MET A 1 29.11 17.39 39.52
CA MET A 1 28.22 17.67 38.39
C MET A 1 28.09 16.39 37.59
N PRO A 2 26.95 15.70 37.60
CA PRO A 2 26.76 14.46 36.81
C PRO A 2 26.39 14.84 35.38
N ARG A 3 27.17 14.31 34.43
CA ARG A 3 26.88 14.39 32.97
C ARG A 3 25.64 13.55 32.65
N SER A 4 24.58 14.18 32.23
CA SER A 4 23.39 13.52 31.73
C SER A 4 23.75 12.73 30.45
N ARG A 5 23.76 11.41 30.56
CA ARG A 5 23.80 10.51 29.41
C ARG A 5 22.43 10.61 28.71
N PHE A 6 22.36 11.37 27.65
CA PHE A 6 21.27 11.21 26.69
C PHE A 6 21.36 9.78 26.14
N ALA A 7 20.46 8.93 26.59
CA ALA A 7 20.26 7.62 26.01
C ALA A 7 19.76 7.84 24.56
N CYS A 8 20.66 7.65 23.61
CA CYS A 8 20.31 7.58 22.20
C CYS A 8 19.38 6.38 22.04
N CYS A 9 18.09 6.63 21.85
CA CYS A 9 17.12 5.59 21.55
C CYS A 9 17.57 4.92 20.23
N PRO A 10 17.85 3.60 20.19
CA PRO A 10 18.29 2.96 18.97
C PRO A 10 17.16 3.10 17.93
N MET A 11 17.43 3.81 16.86
CA MET A 11 16.50 3.88 15.74
C MET A 11 16.20 2.46 15.26
N LYS A 12 14.94 2.04 15.32
CA LYS A 12 14.49 0.76 14.78
C LYS A 12 14.83 0.73 13.31
N ARG A 13 15.48 -0.33 12.87
CA ARG A 13 15.92 -0.53 11.51
C ARG A 13 15.22 -1.75 10.94
N PHE A 14 14.76 -1.67 9.71
CA PHE A 14 13.95 -2.70 9.05
C PHE A 14 14.67 -3.26 7.83
N GLU A 15 14.38 -4.52 7.49
CA GLU A 15 14.92 -5.12 6.29
C GLU A 15 14.15 -4.65 5.04
N PRO A 16 14.83 -4.44 3.91
CA PRO A 16 14.20 -4.20 2.63
C PRO A 16 13.30 -5.37 2.22
N SER A 17 12.30 -5.09 1.39
CA SER A 17 11.46 -6.14 0.79
C SER A 17 12.30 -7.06 -0.11
N PHE A 18 11.74 -8.24 -0.42
CA PHE A 18 12.42 -9.18 -1.33
C PHE A 18 12.65 -8.55 -2.71
N LEU A 19 11.69 -7.79 -3.23
CA LEU A 19 11.83 -7.10 -4.51
C LEU A 19 12.87 -5.99 -4.45
N ASP A 20 12.96 -5.24 -3.36
CA ASP A 20 14.02 -4.23 -3.19
C ASP A 20 15.42 -4.85 -3.22
N LYS A 21 15.56 -6.09 -2.71
CA LYS A 21 16.83 -6.83 -2.77
C LYS A 21 17.15 -7.34 -4.17
N LEU A 22 16.13 -7.59 -5.02
CA LEU A 22 16.32 -8.01 -6.41
C LEU A 22 16.63 -6.83 -7.34
N PHE A 23 16.19 -5.63 -7.03
CA PHE A 23 16.46 -4.40 -7.78
C PHE A 23 17.73 -3.69 -7.32
N ASP A 24 18.66 -4.41 -6.67
CA ASP A 24 19.95 -3.85 -6.28
C ASP A 24 20.81 -3.63 -7.53
N ASP A 25 21.05 -2.38 -7.86
CA ASP A 25 21.86 -1.97 -9.02
C ASP A 25 23.38 -2.22 -8.82
N GLU A 26 23.80 -2.51 -7.58
CA GLU A 26 25.20 -2.72 -7.23
C GLU A 26 25.45 -4.07 -6.51
N PRO A 27 25.09 -5.23 -7.10
CA PRO A 27 25.15 -6.53 -6.44
C PRO A 27 26.60 -7.00 -6.13
N HIS A 28 27.61 -6.33 -6.68
CA HIS A 28 29.02 -6.72 -6.52
C HIS A 28 29.78 -5.89 -5.47
N VAL A 29 29.15 -4.89 -4.88
CA VAL A 29 29.74 -4.19 -3.75
C VAL A 29 29.65 -5.12 -2.55
N PRO A 30 30.78 -5.65 -2.02
CA PRO A 30 30.70 -6.47 -0.82
C PRO A 30 30.13 -5.60 0.27
N ALA A 31 28.91 -5.95 0.63
CA ALA A 31 28.13 -5.23 1.61
C ALA A 31 28.67 -5.50 3.03
N PRO A 32 29.57 -4.69 3.59
CA PRO A 32 29.81 -4.70 5.03
C PRO A 32 28.62 -4.12 5.78
N ALA A 33 27.68 -3.66 5.05
CA ALA A 33 26.44 -3.18 5.56
C ALA A 33 25.29 -3.73 4.74
N ALA A 34 25.47 -4.87 4.24
CA ALA A 34 24.62 -5.55 3.32
C ALA A 34 23.16 -5.68 3.73
N MET A 35 22.79 -5.35 4.88
CA MET A 35 21.43 -5.04 5.21
C MET A 35 21.31 -3.53 5.25
N ARG A 36 20.97 -2.93 4.12
CA ARG A 36 20.46 -1.57 4.04
C ARG A 36 19.22 -1.52 4.94
N GLN A 37 19.47 -1.21 6.19
CA GLN A 37 18.42 -1.18 7.18
C GLN A 37 17.60 0.07 6.94
N LEU A 38 16.35 -0.14 6.58
CA LEU A 38 15.41 0.94 6.32
C LEU A 38 15.02 1.64 7.63
N SER A 39 14.90 2.93 7.57
CA SER A 39 14.17 3.70 8.60
C SER A 39 12.66 3.39 8.48
N LEU A 40 11.91 3.73 9.52
CA LEU A 40 10.44 3.58 9.47
C LEU A 40 9.82 4.39 8.32
N GLU A 41 10.39 5.54 8.02
CA GLU A 41 9.93 6.41 6.93
C GLU A 41 10.18 5.78 5.55
N GLU A 42 11.34 5.21 5.35
CA GLU A 42 11.67 4.48 4.12
C GLU A 42 10.79 3.24 3.96
N LEU A 43 10.54 2.50 5.05
CA LEU A 43 9.62 1.36 5.03
C LEU A 43 8.20 1.79 4.62
N LYS A 44 7.67 2.88 5.19
CA LYS A 44 6.37 3.42 4.81
C LYS A 44 6.31 3.83 3.32
N ASN A 45 7.40 4.37 2.79
CA ASN A 45 7.49 4.72 1.37
C ASN A 45 7.53 3.47 0.48
N THR A 46 8.26 2.43 0.89
CA THR A 46 8.28 1.14 0.18
C THR A 46 6.87 0.54 0.13
N VAL A 47 6.16 0.53 1.28
CA VAL A 47 4.79 0.02 1.33
C VAL A 47 3.85 0.85 0.44
N ALA A 48 3.97 2.18 0.42
CA ALA A 48 3.17 3.03 -0.46
C ALA A 48 3.37 2.68 -1.94
N ARG A 49 4.63 2.45 -2.37
CA ARG A 49 4.97 2.01 -3.72
C ARG A 49 4.39 0.63 -4.04
N ASP A 50 4.46 -0.31 -3.10
CA ASP A 50 3.95 -1.66 -3.29
C ASP A 50 2.41 -1.64 -3.39
N VAL A 51 1.72 -0.83 -2.58
CA VAL A 51 0.27 -0.57 -2.71
C VAL A 51 -0.05 0.06 -4.06
N GLU A 52 0.72 1.05 -4.52
CA GLU A 52 0.53 1.66 -5.84
C GLU A 52 0.65 0.63 -6.97
N ALA A 53 1.60 -0.30 -6.88
CA ALA A 53 1.76 -1.38 -7.84
C ALA A 53 0.53 -2.32 -7.88
N ILE A 54 -0.04 -2.66 -6.71
CA ILE A 54 -1.28 -3.43 -6.61
C ILE A 54 -2.43 -2.69 -7.30
N LEU A 55 -2.62 -1.40 -7.02
CA LEU A 55 -3.72 -0.61 -7.56
C LEU A 55 -3.60 -0.40 -9.08
N ASN A 56 -2.40 -0.38 -9.62
CA ASN A 56 -2.14 -0.19 -11.06
C ASN A 56 -2.12 -1.50 -11.87
N THR A 57 -2.18 -2.65 -11.21
CA THR A 57 -2.29 -3.95 -11.89
C THR A 57 -3.76 -4.32 -12.10
N ARG A 58 -4.10 -4.92 -13.23
CA ARG A 58 -5.45 -5.39 -13.53
C ARG A 58 -5.50 -6.92 -13.53
N ILE A 59 -6.53 -7.46 -12.86
CA ILE A 59 -6.81 -8.89 -12.82
C ILE A 59 -7.63 -9.24 -14.06
N ALA A 60 -7.23 -10.30 -14.76
CA ALA A 60 -7.96 -10.82 -15.91
C ALA A 60 -8.98 -11.91 -15.56
N LEU A 61 -8.89 -12.48 -14.36
CA LEU A 61 -9.73 -13.58 -13.90
C LEU A 61 -10.87 -13.04 -13.03
N THR A 62 -12.05 -13.62 -13.18
CA THR A 62 -13.20 -13.29 -12.34
C THR A 62 -13.18 -14.11 -11.05
N GLU A 63 -13.93 -13.69 -10.03
CA GLU A 63 -14.09 -14.48 -8.80
C GLU A 63 -14.74 -15.84 -9.07
N GLU A 64 -15.59 -15.93 -10.11
CA GLU A 64 -16.25 -17.17 -10.54
C GLU A 64 -15.23 -18.15 -11.12
N ASP A 65 -14.26 -17.68 -11.93
CA ASP A 65 -13.18 -18.53 -12.47
C ASP A 65 -12.31 -19.16 -11.37
N LEU A 66 -12.22 -18.49 -10.24
CA LEU A 66 -11.37 -18.90 -9.10
C LEU A 66 -12.15 -19.56 -7.96
N ALA A 67 -13.49 -19.67 -8.06
CA ALA A 67 -14.32 -20.17 -6.97
C ALA A 67 -13.96 -21.60 -6.52
N GLU A 68 -13.59 -22.47 -7.48
CA GLU A 68 -13.20 -23.85 -7.22
C GLU A 68 -11.70 -24.03 -6.90
N LEU A 69 -10.90 -22.95 -6.97
CA LEU A 69 -9.45 -22.98 -6.86
C LEU A 69 -8.93 -22.09 -5.70
N PRO A 70 -9.10 -22.51 -4.44
CA PRO A 70 -8.78 -21.65 -3.29
C PRO A 70 -7.31 -21.26 -3.21
N GLU A 71 -6.39 -22.09 -3.68
CA GLU A 71 -4.97 -21.77 -3.72
C GLU A 71 -4.66 -20.66 -4.76
N CYS A 72 -5.38 -20.67 -5.88
CA CYS A 72 -5.25 -19.64 -6.90
C CYS A 72 -5.73 -18.29 -6.41
N GLN A 73 -6.73 -18.25 -5.53
CA GLN A 73 -7.22 -17.01 -4.94
C GLN A 73 -6.17 -16.29 -4.06
N ARG A 74 -5.14 -17.01 -3.59
CA ARG A 74 -4.05 -16.48 -2.76
C ARG A 74 -2.73 -16.36 -3.53
N SER A 75 -2.77 -16.55 -4.83
CA SER A 75 -1.61 -16.53 -5.71
C SER A 75 -1.47 -15.19 -6.43
N VAL A 76 -0.42 -15.04 -7.21
CA VAL A 76 -0.18 -13.89 -8.10
C VAL A 76 -1.29 -13.68 -9.13
N LEU A 77 -2.12 -14.69 -9.42
CA LEU A 77 -3.23 -14.59 -10.36
C LEU A 77 -4.32 -13.59 -9.92
N THR A 78 -4.39 -13.30 -8.63
CA THR A 78 -5.32 -12.33 -8.05
C THR A 78 -4.64 -11.01 -7.68
N TYR A 79 -3.38 -10.80 -8.11
CA TYR A 79 -2.64 -9.58 -7.83
C TYR A 79 -3.17 -8.42 -8.67
N GLY A 80 -3.75 -7.42 -8.01
CA GLY A 80 -4.27 -6.23 -8.68
C GLY A 80 -5.75 -5.94 -8.37
N LEU A 81 -6.38 -5.17 -9.23
CA LEU A 81 -7.79 -4.77 -9.17
C LEU A 81 -8.57 -5.26 -10.38
N ASN A 82 -9.85 -5.51 -10.18
CA ASN A 82 -10.80 -5.71 -11.29
C ASN A 82 -10.90 -4.43 -12.12
N ASP A 83 -11.36 -4.57 -13.37
CA ASP A 83 -11.65 -3.42 -14.20
C ASP A 83 -12.95 -2.72 -13.75
N PHE A 84 -12.85 -1.44 -13.46
CA PHE A 84 -13.95 -0.59 -13.03
C PHE A 84 -14.48 0.32 -14.13
N ALA A 85 -14.08 0.14 -15.39
CA ALA A 85 -14.44 1.02 -16.51
C ALA A 85 -15.96 1.14 -16.74
N GLY A 86 -16.74 0.13 -16.33
CA GLY A 86 -18.22 0.13 -16.46
C GLY A 86 -18.96 0.72 -15.27
N LEU A 87 -18.26 1.13 -14.20
CA LEU A 87 -18.90 1.62 -12.98
C LEU A 87 -19.11 3.14 -12.98
N SER A 88 -20.23 3.56 -12.42
CA SER A 88 -20.55 4.98 -12.29
C SER A 88 -20.08 5.55 -10.96
N LEU A 89 -19.11 6.45 -11.00
CA LEU A 89 -18.58 7.12 -9.81
C LEU A 89 -19.61 8.07 -9.14
N ALA A 90 -20.70 8.40 -9.81
CA ALA A 90 -21.83 9.11 -9.22
C ALA A 90 -22.67 8.20 -8.30
N SER A 91 -22.66 6.88 -8.54
CA SER A 91 -23.37 5.90 -7.75
C SER A 91 -22.65 5.64 -6.40
N HIS A 92 -23.38 5.77 -5.30
CA HIS A 92 -22.85 5.42 -3.98
C HIS A 92 -22.53 3.92 -3.87
N TYR A 93 -23.33 3.07 -4.53
CA TYR A 93 -23.13 1.63 -4.56
C TYR A 93 -21.79 1.28 -5.24
N ASP A 94 -21.54 1.85 -6.42
CA ASP A 94 -20.32 1.57 -7.19
C ASP A 94 -19.08 2.08 -6.46
N ARG A 95 -19.15 3.26 -5.83
CA ARG A 95 -18.06 3.76 -4.99
C ARG A 95 -17.75 2.82 -3.82
N THR A 96 -18.78 2.31 -3.16
CA THR A 96 -18.60 1.35 -2.06
C THR A 96 -17.99 0.05 -2.56
N PHE A 97 -18.39 -0.43 -3.73
CA PHE A 97 -17.84 -1.61 -4.37
C PHE A 97 -16.35 -1.42 -4.69
N ILE A 98 -15.96 -0.27 -5.28
CA ILE A 98 -14.56 0.06 -5.56
C ILE A 98 -13.74 0.09 -4.28
N CYS A 99 -14.21 0.77 -3.24
CA CYS A 99 -13.51 0.82 -1.94
C CYS A 99 -13.28 -0.58 -1.36
N LYS A 100 -14.30 -1.46 -1.41
CA LYS A 100 -14.18 -2.84 -0.94
C LYS A 100 -13.18 -3.65 -1.78
N SER A 101 -13.19 -3.50 -3.11
CA SER A 101 -12.25 -4.18 -3.98
C SER A 101 -10.80 -3.74 -3.71
N ILE A 102 -10.55 -2.45 -3.53
CA ILE A 102 -9.25 -1.92 -3.14
C ILE A 102 -8.83 -2.51 -1.79
N GLN A 103 -9.72 -2.48 -0.80
CA GLN A 103 -9.45 -3.02 0.54
C GLN A 103 -9.08 -4.50 0.49
N GLN A 104 -9.81 -5.32 -0.27
CA GLN A 104 -9.55 -6.74 -0.42
C GLN A 104 -8.23 -7.03 -1.12
N ALA A 105 -7.91 -6.29 -2.19
CA ALA A 105 -6.66 -6.43 -2.92
C ALA A 105 -5.46 -6.14 -2.01
N ILE A 106 -5.49 -5.04 -1.26
CA ILE A 106 -4.42 -4.69 -0.32
C ILE A 106 -4.31 -5.74 0.79
N ALA A 107 -5.42 -6.13 1.42
CA ALA A 107 -5.41 -7.12 2.51
C ALA A 107 -4.89 -8.49 2.07
N ARG A 108 -5.08 -8.84 0.79
CA ARG A 108 -4.63 -10.12 0.22
C ARG A 108 -3.14 -10.12 -0.14
N HIS A 109 -2.65 -9.02 -0.70
CA HIS A 109 -1.33 -8.95 -1.32
C HIS A 109 -0.30 -8.12 -0.57
N GLU A 110 -0.72 -7.36 0.46
CA GLU A 110 0.20 -6.60 1.32
C GLU A 110 0.08 -7.06 2.79
N PRO A 111 0.74 -8.15 3.16
CA PRO A 111 0.60 -8.74 4.50
C PRO A 111 1.16 -7.88 5.63
N ARG A 112 1.98 -6.86 5.30
CA ARG A 112 2.50 -5.89 6.28
C ARG A 112 1.43 -4.92 6.76
N LEU A 113 0.33 -4.76 6.00
CA LEU A 113 -0.80 -3.91 6.36
C LEU A 113 -1.94 -4.75 6.93
N GLN A 114 -2.36 -4.41 8.13
CA GLN A 114 -3.51 -5.02 8.79
C GLN A 114 -4.61 -3.99 9.01
N GLN A 115 -5.84 -4.47 9.22
CA GLN A 115 -7.03 -3.63 9.47
C GLN A 115 -7.22 -2.54 8.41
N VAL A 116 -6.97 -2.88 7.16
CA VAL A 116 -7.07 -1.95 6.03
C VAL A 116 -8.50 -1.43 5.92
N GLN A 117 -8.67 -0.11 5.89
CA GLN A 117 -9.92 0.58 5.64
C GLN A 117 -9.74 1.56 4.49
N VAL A 118 -10.68 1.56 3.56
CA VAL A 118 -10.63 2.44 2.39
C VAL A 118 -11.89 3.28 2.36
N ALA A 119 -11.73 4.58 2.31
CA ALA A 119 -12.82 5.55 2.21
C ALA A 119 -12.66 6.39 0.94
N PHE A 120 -13.77 6.66 0.26
CA PHE A 120 -13.80 7.60 -0.85
C PHE A 120 -13.88 9.02 -0.31
N GLU A 121 -13.02 9.90 -0.79
CA GLU A 121 -13.01 11.33 -0.42
C GLU A 121 -13.55 12.19 -1.55
N LEU A 122 -14.55 12.99 -1.24
CA LEU A 122 -15.05 14.02 -2.16
C LEU A 122 -14.14 15.25 -2.04
N ASN A 123 -13.36 15.52 -3.06
CA ASN A 123 -12.60 16.76 -3.15
C ASN A 123 -13.32 17.72 -4.10
N GLU A 124 -14.05 18.71 -3.54
CA GLU A 124 -14.81 19.70 -4.30
C GLU A 124 -13.92 20.59 -5.20
N GLN A 125 -12.62 20.61 -4.95
CA GLN A 125 -11.67 21.44 -5.70
C GLN A 125 -11.08 20.72 -6.93
N SER A 126 -11.31 19.42 -7.06
CA SER A 126 -10.73 18.61 -8.15
C SER A 126 -11.84 17.90 -8.92
N THR A 127 -12.15 18.42 -10.12
CA THR A 127 -13.11 17.83 -11.04
C THR A 127 -12.56 16.62 -11.82
N ASN A 128 -11.24 16.42 -11.82
CA ASN A 128 -10.57 15.46 -12.72
C ASN A 128 -9.79 14.36 -12.02
N ALA A 129 -9.94 14.19 -10.71
CA ALA A 129 -9.28 13.13 -9.96
C ALA A 129 -10.19 12.61 -8.84
N LEU A 130 -10.05 11.32 -8.53
CA LEU A 130 -10.77 10.66 -7.46
C LEU A 130 -9.80 10.34 -6.34
N TYR A 131 -10.20 10.63 -5.13
CA TYR A 131 -9.36 10.47 -3.96
C TYR A 131 -9.91 9.37 -3.05
N PHE A 132 -9.01 8.55 -2.57
CA PHE A 132 -9.30 7.48 -1.62
C PHE A 132 -8.32 7.61 -0.45
N ALA A 133 -8.84 7.65 0.78
CA ALA A 133 -8.02 7.52 1.97
C ALA A 133 -7.91 6.05 2.35
N ILE A 134 -6.69 5.55 2.46
CA ILE A 134 -6.37 4.19 2.87
C ILE A 134 -5.76 4.26 4.27
N GLN A 135 -6.46 3.74 5.26
CA GLN A 135 -5.99 3.67 6.64
C GLN A 135 -5.66 2.22 6.97
N ALA A 136 -4.54 1.99 7.63
CA ALA A 136 -4.12 0.65 8.02
C ALA A 136 -3.17 0.68 9.22
N LEU A 137 -2.92 -0.49 9.80
CA LEU A 137 -1.85 -0.72 10.76
C LEU A 137 -0.68 -1.39 10.06
N LEU A 138 0.47 -0.73 10.02
CA LEU A 138 1.72 -1.30 9.53
C LEU A 138 2.34 -2.16 10.63
N VAL A 139 2.47 -3.44 10.37
CA VAL A 139 3.07 -4.40 11.30
C VAL A 139 4.58 -4.25 11.28
N VAL A 140 5.12 -3.74 12.37
CA VAL A 140 6.54 -3.48 12.57
C VAL A 140 6.96 -4.14 13.89
N HIS A 141 7.29 -5.44 13.81
CA HIS A 141 7.57 -6.21 15.03
C HIS A 141 8.57 -5.51 15.97
N PRO A 142 8.30 -5.36 17.28
CA PRO A 142 7.14 -5.89 18.01
C PRO A 142 5.95 -4.92 18.12
N ALA A 143 5.90 -3.84 17.34
CA ALA A 143 4.87 -2.80 17.43
C ALA A 143 4.06 -2.72 16.12
N GLU A 144 2.89 -2.12 16.22
CA GLU A 144 2.05 -1.73 15.09
C GLU A 144 2.06 -0.21 15.00
N GLU A 145 2.17 0.31 13.79
CA GLU A 145 2.19 1.74 13.52
C GLU A 145 0.99 2.11 12.65
N PRO A 146 0.13 3.05 13.08
CA PRO A 146 -0.94 3.54 12.23
C PRO A 146 -0.36 4.28 11.03
N VAL A 147 -0.84 3.96 9.85
CA VAL A 147 -0.45 4.59 8.60
C VAL A 147 -1.67 5.02 7.81
N THR A 148 -1.54 6.15 7.11
CA THR A 148 -2.55 6.63 6.19
C THR A 148 -1.89 6.94 4.85
N PHE A 149 -2.49 6.44 3.78
CA PHE A 149 -2.08 6.73 2.42
C PHE A 149 -3.23 7.42 1.68
N ASP A 150 -2.88 8.41 0.89
CA ASP A 150 -3.81 9.09 -0.02
C ASP A 150 -3.59 8.50 -1.42
N ALA A 151 -4.58 7.79 -1.93
CA ALA A 151 -4.56 7.24 -3.28
C ALA A 151 -5.40 8.14 -4.19
N MET A 152 -4.79 8.63 -5.28
CA MET A 152 -5.44 9.44 -6.29
C MET A 152 -5.56 8.63 -7.57
N LEU A 153 -6.79 8.42 -8.04
CA LEU A 153 -7.05 7.86 -9.36
C LEU A 153 -7.24 8.99 -10.37
N GLN A 154 -6.49 8.95 -11.44
CA GLN A 154 -6.66 9.82 -12.58
C GLN A 154 -7.56 9.13 -13.62
N PRO A 155 -8.81 9.58 -13.84
CA PRO A 155 -9.76 8.88 -14.70
C PRO A 155 -9.35 8.79 -16.17
N SER A 156 -8.56 9.78 -16.67
CA SER A 156 -8.09 9.82 -18.06
C SER A 156 -7.09 8.71 -18.40
N THR A 157 -6.27 8.30 -17.44
CA THR A 157 -5.22 7.27 -17.61
C THR A 157 -5.53 5.99 -16.87
N LEU A 158 -6.55 6.00 -16.00
CA LEU A 158 -6.90 4.91 -15.07
C LEU A 158 -5.73 4.50 -14.17
N GLN A 159 -4.82 5.43 -13.92
CA GLN A 159 -3.67 5.21 -13.05
C GLN A 159 -3.91 5.76 -11.65
N TYR A 160 -3.46 4.99 -10.67
CA TYR A 160 -3.41 5.40 -9.27
C TYR A 160 -2.03 5.94 -8.95
N SER A 161 -2.00 7.00 -8.16
CA SER A 161 -0.79 7.48 -7.48
C SER A 161 -1.02 7.43 -5.99
N VAL A 162 -0.12 6.78 -5.26
CA VAL A 162 -0.24 6.59 -3.82
C VAL A 162 0.82 7.41 -3.10
N THR A 163 0.37 8.31 -2.25
CA THR A 163 1.24 9.14 -1.42
C THR A 163 0.91 8.95 0.05
N ARG A 164 1.90 9.19 0.91
CA ARG A 164 1.66 9.18 2.35
C ARG A 164 0.92 10.44 2.76
N SER A 165 -0.16 10.29 3.51
CA SER A 165 -0.78 11.43 4.15
C SER A 165 0.14 12.03 5.21
N ARG A 166 0.34 13.35 5.17
CA ARG A 166 1.25 14.05 6.11
C ARG A 166 0.67 14.27 7.49
N ALA A 167 -0.61 14.04 7.68
CA ALA A 167 -1.25 14.19 9.00
C ALA A 167 -2.49 13.35 9.07
N ALA A 168 -2.57 12.45 10.04
CA ALA A 168 -3.87 12.06 10.58
C ALA A 168 -4.50 13.35 11.14
N LYS A 169 -5.47 13.90 10.43
CA LYS A 169 -6.36 14.89 11.04
C LYS A 169 -7.24 14.12 12.02
N VAL A 170 -6.91 14.25 13.30
CA VAL A 170 -7.79 13.87 14.41
C VAL A 170 -9.01 14.80 14.40
#